data_d53f00194f692e18324259912b737ed7
#
_entry.id   d53f00194f692e18324259912b737ed7
#
_cell.length_a   1.000
_cell.length_b   1.000
_cell.length_c   1.000
_cell.angle_alpha   90.00
_cell.angle_beta   90.00
_cell.angle_gamma   90.00
#
_symmetry.space_group_name_H-M   'P 1'
#
loop_
_entity.id
_entity.type
_entity.pdbx_description
1 polymer ?
#
loop_
_entity_poly.entity_id
_entity_poly.type
_entity_poly.pdbx_seq_one_letter_code
_entity_poly.pdbx_strand_id
1 'polypeptide(L)'
;VSNKSGKTTVKYDLPELEPILKPTYGMILYQEQVMQIASVIGGFSLGQADMLRRAMGKKKKSVMDEMRASFLEGAKSNQFNVKKAEKIFELCYKFAEYGFNKSHSAAYALVSYQTAYLKTNYPVEYMTALLSSVLNNTDKTMLYTQACRDMGIEILPPSIPVSYTHLTLPTTPS
;
A
#
# COMPACT_ATOMS: atom_id res chain seq x y z
N VAL A 1 16.37 -2.20 3.41
CA VAL A 1 16.70 -3.64 3.51
C VAL A 1 17.41 -3.93 4.82
N SER A 2 18.52 -3.25 5.15
CA SER A 2 19.33 -3.51 6.35
C SER A 2 18.55 -3.43 7.67
N ASN A 3 17.70 -2.42 7.83
CA ASN A 3 16.83 -2.27 9.01
C ASN A 3 15.82 -3.42 9.13
N LYS A 4 15.20 -3.82 8.01
CA LYS A 4 14.22 -4.92 7.97
C LYS A 4 14.87 -6.27 8.31
N SER A 5 16.11 -6.49 7.89
CA SER A 5 16.84 -7.74 8.14
C SER A 5 17.54 -7.78 9.52
N GLY A 6 17.34 -6.76 10.36
CA GLY A 6 17.96 -6.69 11.70
C GLY A 6 19.47 -6.41 11.69
N LYS A 7 20.07 -6.12 10.53
CA LYS A 7 21.50 -5.84 10.40
C LYS A 7 21.92 -4.48 10.98
N THR A 8 20.96 -3.57 11.08
CA THR A 8 21.16 -2.22 11.64
C THR A 8 20.05 -1.89 12.63
N THR A 9 20.41 -1.25 13.74
CA THR A 9 19.43 -0.72 14.70
C THR A 9 18.85 0.58 14.16
N VAL A 10 17.53 0.69 14.15
CA VAL A 10 16.82 1.92 13.76
C VAL A 10 17.05 2.96 14.85
N LYS A 11 17.53 4.15 14.46
CA LYS A 11 17.66 5.31 15.36
C LYS A 11 16.60 6.34 14.99
N TYR A 12 15.86 6.79 15.98
CA TYR A 12 14.84 7.83 15.82
C TYR A 12 15.38 9.17 16.32
N ASP A 13 15.15 10.26 15.59
CA ASP A 13 15.56 11.61 16.00
C ASP A 13 14.82 12.07 17.28
N LEU A 14 13.58 11.57 17.47
CA LEU A 14 12.76 11.73 18.67
C LEU A 14 12.14 10.37 19.04
N PRO A 15 12.06 10.00 20.33
CA PRO A 15 11.45 8.74 20.77
C PRO A 15 9.99 8.58 20.32
N GLU A 16 9.25 9.68 20.22
CA GLU A 16 7.85 9.74 19.81
C GLU A 16 7.62 9.28 18.35
N LEU A 17 8.66 9.23 17.55
CA LEU A 17 8.61 8.70 16.18
C LEU A 17 8.62 7.18 16.15
N GLU A 18 9.10 6.50 17.22
CA GLU A 18 9.20 5.04 17.22
C GLU A 18 7.86 4.36 16.96
N PRO A 19 6.77 4.66 17.71
CA PRO A 19 5.47 3.98 17.48
C PRO A 19 4.90 4.24 16.08
N ILE A 20 5.22 5.39 15.48
CA ILE A 20 4.75 5.77 14.15
C ILE A 20 5.55 5.05 13.05
N LEU A 21 6.87 4.98 13.20
CA LEU A 21 7.78 4.52 12.14
C LEU A 21 8.27 3.09 12.34
N LYS A 22 8.04 2.46 13.48
CA LYS A 22 8.46 1.08 13.76
C LYS A 22 7.91 0.08 12.73
N PRO A 23 6.62 0.15 12.31
CA PRO A 23 6.09 -0.76 11.28
C PRO A 23 6.77 -0.64 9.92
N THR A 24 7.44 0.48 9.65
CA THR A 24 8.17 0.77 8.42
C THR A 24 9.68 0.87 8.62
N TYR A 25 10.18 0.29 9.71
CA TYR A 25 11.63 0.21 10.02
C TYR A 25 12.33 1.57 10.03
N GLY A 26 11.68 2.59 10.56
CA GLY A 26 12.19 3.95 10.69
C GLY A 26 12.01 4.83 9.44
N MET A 27 11.32 4.35 8.42
CA MET A 27 11.08 5.10 7.19
C MET A 27 9.69 5.74 7.18
N ILE A 28 9.59 6.99 6.75
CA ILE A 28 8.29 7.57 6.39
C ILE A 28 7.91 6.98 5.02
N LEU A 29 6.85 6.20 4.96
CA LEU A 29 6.38 5.52 3.76
C LEU A 29 4.93 5.91 3.43
N TYR A 30 4.11 6.12 4.44
CA TYR A 30 2.69 6.36 4.29
C TYR A 30 2.31 7.81 4.59
N GLN A 31 1.33 8.33 3.86
CA GLN A 31 0.74 9.66 4.10
C GLN A 31 0.20 9.78 5.53
N GLU A 32 -0.37 8.70 6.05
CA GLU A 32 -0.89 8.63 7.42
C GLU A 32 0.21 8.81 8.47
N GLN A 33 1.44 8.37 8.20
CA GLN A 33 2.57 8.62 9.09
C GLN A 33 2.94 10.11 9.13
N VAL A 34 2.89 10.81 8.01
CA VAL A 34 3.09 12.27 7.97
C VAL A 34 2.04 12.99 8.81
N MET A 35 0.77 12.58 8.70
CA MET A 35 -0.32 13.15 9.51
C MET A 35 -0.11 12.87 11.00
N GLN A 36 0.28 11.65 11.37
CA GLN A 36 0.57 11.29 12.77
C GLN A 36 1.75 12.09 13.34
N ILE A 37 2.83 12.26 12.56
CA ILE A 37 3.98 13.08 12.94
C ILE A 37 3.55 14.54 13.15
N ALA A 38 2.72 15.08 12.25
CA ALA A 38 2.21 16.44 12.38
C ALA A 38 1.36 16.62 13.66
N SER A 39 0.55 15.62 14.01
CA SER A 39 -0.25 15.65 15.22
C SER A 39 0.60 15.49 16.49
N VAL A 40 1.50 14.50 16.53
CA VAL A 40 2.28 14.20 17.74
C VAL A 40 3.32 15.29 18.04
N ILE A 41 4.05 15.74 17.03
CA ILE A 41 5.14 16.70 17.21
C ILE A 41 4.62 18.13 17.09
N GLY A 42 3.89 18.43 16.01
CA GLY A 42 3.40 19.78 15.73
C GLY A 42 2.10 20.15 16.47
N GLY A 43 1.48 19.21 17.19
CA GLY A 43 0.22 19.45 17.89
C GLY A 43 -0.97 19.69 16.96
N PHE A 44 -0.88 19.27 15.70
CA PHE A 44 -1.94 19.48 14.73
C PHE A 44 -3.17 18.63 15.04
N SER A 45 -4.35 19.23 14.91
CA SER A 45 -5.60 18.49 14.84
C SER A 45 -5.62 17.60 13.59
N LEU A 46 -6.50 16.60 13.54
CA LEU A 46 -6.65 15.72 12.37
C LEU A 46 -6.94 16.51 11.08
N GLY A 47 -7.75 17.57 11.18
CA GLY A 47 -8.06 18.44 10.05
C GLY A 47 -6.83 19.20 9.55
N GLN A 48 -6.02 19.76 10.47
CA GLN A 48 -4.78 20.45 10.12
C GLN A 48 -3.74 19.49 9.52
N ALA A 49 -3.62 18.29 10.07
CA ALA A 49 -2.74 17.25 9.54
C ALA A 49 -3.14 16.82 8.11
N ASP A 50 -4.45 16.70 7.83
CA ASP A 50 -4.93 16.42 6.47
C ASP A 50 -4.70 17.61 5.52
N MET A 51 -4.87 18.85 6.00
CA MET A 51 -4.52 20.03 5.21
C MET A 51 -3.03 20.05 4.86
N LEU A 52 -2.15 19.74 5.82
CA LEU A 52 -0.71 19.61 5.58
C LEU A 52 -0.42 18.56 4.52
N ARG A 53 -0.98 17.36 4.64
CA ARG A 53 -0.84 16.29 3.65
C ARG A 53 -1.26 16.73 2.25
N ARG A 54 -2.40 17.42 2.12
CA ARG A 54 -2.90 17.93 0.82
C ARG A 54 -2.02 19.05 0.28
N ALA A 55 -1.53 19.95 1.12
CA ALA A 55 -0.65 21.05 0.73
C ALA A 55 0.69 20.53 0.21
N MET A 56 1.25 19.53 0.87
CA MET A 56 2.47 18.84 0.45
C MET A 56 2.32 18.22 -0.95
N GLY A 57 1.20 17.55 -1.23
CA GLY A 57 0.93 16.97 -2.56
C GLY A 57 0.72 18.01 -3.68
N LYS A 58 0.28 19.23 -3.34
CA LYS A 58 0.01 20.30 -4.32
C LYS A 58 1.18 21.29 -4.50
N LYS A 59 2.27 21.16 -3.75
CA LYS A 59 3.50 22.00 -3.80
C LYS A 59 3.24 23.52 -3.70
N LYS A 60 2.17 23.93 -2.99
CA LYS A 60 1.89 25.36 -2.79
C LYS A 60 2.83 25.93 -1.73
N LYS A 61 3.88 26.60 -2.16
CA LYS A 61 4.95 27.12 -1.30
C LYS A 61 4.45 27.99 -0.15
N SER A 62 3.55 28.94 -0.43
CA SER A 62 3.01 29.84 0.61
C SER A 62 2.28 29.08 1.73
N VAL A 63 1.44 28.11 1.36
CA VAL A 63 0.73 27.26 2.34
C VAL A 63 1.71 26.39 3.12
N MET A 64 2.76 25.93 2.47
CA MET A 64 3.78 25.11 3.13
C MET A 64 4.60 25.92 4.14
N ASP A 65 4.94 27.19 3.83
CA ASP A 65 5.67 28.05 4.75
C ASP A 65 4.83 28.37 6.01
N GLU A 66 3.53 28.61 5.86
CA GLU A 66 2.59 28.78 6.98
C GLU A 66 2.47 27.52 7.83
N MET A 67 2.31 26.35 7.19
CA MET A 67 2.22 25.07 7.88
C MET A 67 3.51 24.72 8.62
N ARG A 68 4.67 25.06 8.03
CA ARG A 68 5.98 24.90 8.69
C ARG A 68 6.09 25.74 9.94
N ALA A 69 5.72 27.02 9.87
CA ALA A 69 5.73 27.92 11.00
C ALA A 69 4.82 27.39 12.14
N SER A 70 3.59 27.00 11.81
CA SER A 70 2.64 26.42 12.76
C SER A 70 3.15 25.11 13.38
N PHE A 71 3.78 24.24 12.58
CA PHE A 71 4.37 22.99 13.07
C PHE A 71 5.50 23.23 14.06
N LEU A 72 6.40 24.19 13.79
CA LEU A 72 7.52 24.51 14.67
C LEU A 72 7.06 25.18 15.95
N GLU A 73 6.05 26.03 15.90
CA GLU A 73 5.42 26.63 17.07
C GLU A 73 4.76 25.58 17.96
N GLY A 74 3.98 24.66 17.34
CA GLY A 74 3.40 23.53 18.05
C GLY A 74 4.45 22.61 18.67
N ALA A 75 5.52 22.31 17.94
CA ALA A 75 6.63 21.52 18.47
C ALA A 75 7.29 22.19 19.68
N LYS A 76 7.47 23.53 19.64
CA LYS A 76 7.99 24.31 20.77
C LYS A 76 7.04 24.26 21.97
N SER A 77 5.74 24.41 21.74
CA SER A 77 4.70 24.33 22.78
C SER A 77 4.65 22.94 23.43
N ASN A 78 4.89 21.89 22.64
CA ASN A 78 4.99 20.51 23.11
C ASN A 78 6.38 20.15 23.68
N GLN A 79 7.24 21.14 23.90
CA GLN A 79 8.58 21.00 24.50
C GLN A 79 9.59 20.17 23.69
N PHE A 80 9.37 20.00 22.40
CA PHE A 80 10.30 19.35 21.49
C PHE A 80 11.45 20.28 21.10
N ASN A 81 12.60 19.68 20.79
CA ASN A 81 13.73 20.42 20.25
C ASN A 81 13.39 20.93 18.83
N VAL A 82 13.33 22.25 18.67
CA VAL A 82 12.92 22.92 17.44
C VAL A 82 13.80 22.51 16.24
N LYS A 83 15.13 22.37 16.42
CA LYS A 83 16.04 21.95 15.35
C LYS A 83 15.74 20.52 14.87
N LYS A 84 15.41 19.62 15.80
CA LYS A 84 14.98 18.26 15.46
C LYS A 84 13.62 18.25 14.76
N ALA A 85 12.68 19.05 15.27
CA ALA A 85 11.35 19.19 14.67
C ALA A 85 11.43 19.73 13.22
N GLU A 86 12.30 20.72 13.00
CA GLU A 86 12.55 21.27 11.66
C GLU A 86 13.09 20.20 10.69
N LYS A 87 14.08 19.43 11.13
CA LYS A 87 14.61 18.32 10.34
C LYS A 87 13.53 17.27 10.00
N ILE A 88 12.68 16.96 10.96
CA ILE A 88 11.56 16.02 10.77
C ILE A 88 10.54 16.59 9.77
N PHE A 89 10.20 17.87 9.88
CA PHE A 89 9.32 18.53 8.92
C PHE A 89 9.87 18.46 7.49
N GLU A 90 11.17 18.75 7.30
CA GLU A 90 11.84 18.65 5.99
C GLU A 90 11.82 17.21 5.45
N LEU A 91 11.98 16.20 6.32
CA LEU A 91 11.84 14.80 5.91
C LEU A 91 10.39 14.50 5.48
N CYS A 92 9.39 14.94 6.23
CA CYS A 92 7.99 14.82 5.86
C CYS A 92 7.70 15.50 4.53
N TYR A 93 8.21 16.70 4.31
CA TYR A 93 8.04 17.47 3.07
C TYR A 93 8.63 16.74 1.87
N LYS A 94 9.88 16.27 1.96
CA LYS A 94 10.52 15.50 0.88
C LYS A 94 9.77 14.22 0.54
N PHE A 95 9.16 13.59 1.55
CA PHE A 95 8.52 12.31 1.39
C PHE A 95 7.05 12.41 0.98
N ALA A 96 6.40 13.52 1.23
CA ALA A 96 4.98 13.71 0.94
C ALA A 96 4.65 13.68 -0.56
N GLU A 97 5.63 13.94 -1.43
CA GLU A 97 5.49 13.76 -2.88
C GLU A 97 5.32 12.29 -3.28
N TYR A 98 5.88 11.37 -2.50
CA TYR A 98 5.94 9.93 -2.76
C TYR A 98 5.15 9.12 -1.74
N GLY A 99 4.53 9.78 -0.76
CA GLY A 99 3.78 9.14 0.31
C GLY A 99 2.62 8.31 -0.23
N PHE A 100 2.61 7.01 0.09
CA PHE A 100 1.59 6.10 -0.37
C PHE A 100 0.42 6.05 0.62
N ASN A 101 -0.80 5.83 0.11
CA ASN A 101 -1.98 5.67 0.97
C ASN A 101 -1.97 4.27 1.61
N LYS A 102 -1.92 4.20 2.94
CA LYS A 102 -1.87 2.94 3.68
C LYS A 102 -3.15 2.12 3.53
N SER A 103 -4.30 2.78 3.48
CA SER A 103 -5.59 2.10 3.29
C SER A 103 -5.66 1.40 1.94
N HIS A 104 -5.12 2.02 0.88
CA HIS A 104 -4.99 1.38 -0.42
C HIS A 104 -4.09 0.14 -0.35
N SER A 105 -2.92 0.25 0.28
CA SER A 105 -2.01 -0.90 0.47
C SER A 105 -2.69 -2.04 1.24
N ALA A 106 -3.44 -1.74 2.30
CA ALA A 106 -4.12 -2.74 3.10
C ALA A 106 -5.22 -3.48 2.31
N ALA A 107 -6.02 -2.73 1.53
CA ALA A 107 -7.06 -3.30 0.69
C ALA A 107 -6.47 -4.25 -0.38
N TYR A 108 -5.43 -3.81 -1.08
CA TYR A 108 -4.77 -4.65 -2.09
C TYR A 108 -3.98 -5.82 -1.50
N ALA A 109 -3.44 -5.68 -0.29
CA ALA A 109 -2.83 -6.81 0.41
C ALA A 109 -3.86 -7.91 0.72
N LEU A 110 -5.08 -7.53 1.10
CA LEU A 110 -6.17 -8.49 1.31
C LEU A 110 -6.54 -9.21 0.00
N VAL A 111 -6.71 -8.47 -1.10
CA VAL A 111 -6.98 -9.06 -2.42
C VAL A 111 -5.85 -10.00 -2.84
N SER A 112 -4.59 -9.59 -2.65
CA SER A 112 -3.42 -10.42 -2.96
C SER A 112 -3.40 -11.71 -2.13
N TYR A 113 -3.74 -11.63 -0.85
CA TYR A 113 -3.85 -12.80 0.02
C TYR A 113 -4.98 -13.74 -0.44
N GLN A 114 -6.18 -13.18 -0.70
CA GLN A 114 -7.33 -13.97 -1.16
C GLN A 114 -7.05 -14.68 -2.48
N THR A 115 -6.47 -13.99 -3.45
CA THR A 115 -6.13 -14.58 -4.75
C THR A 115 -5.06 -15.66 -4.63
N ALA A 116 -4.04 -15.45 -3.79
CA ALA A 116 -3.02 -16.46 -3.51
C ALA A 116 -3.61 -17.69 -2.81
N TYR A 117 -4.50 -17.47 -1.82
CA TYR A 117 -5.20 -18.55 -1.12
C TYR A 117 -6.05 -19.38 -2.07
N LEU A 118 -6.88 -18.74 -2.90
CA LEU A 118 -7.73 -19.41 -3.88
C LEU A 118 -6.90 -20.17 -4.91
N LYS A 119 -5.85 -19.55 -5.44
CA LYS A 119 -4.96 -20.19 -6.40
C LYS A 119 -4.27 -21.44 -5.84
N THR A 120 -3.95 -21.43 -4.54
CA THR A 120 -3.26 -22.55 -3.88
C THR A 120 -4.20 -23.68 -3.49
N ASN A 121 -5.37 -23.37 -2.95
CA ASN A 121 -6.28 -24.35 -2.38
C ASN A 121 -7.38 -24.78 -3.36
N TYR A 122 -7.71 -23.94 -4.34
CA TYR A 122 -8.77 -24.14 -5.33
C TYR A 122 -8.27 -23.74 -6.73
N PRO A 123 -7.17 -24.37 -7.22
CA PRO A 123 -6.50 -23.91 -8.44
C PRO A 123 -7.39 -23.99 -9.68
N VAL A 124 -8.19 -25.03 -9.82
CA VAL A 124 -9.06 -25.22 -11.00
C VAL A 124 -10.16 -24.15 -11.05
N GLU A 125 -10.86 -23.95 -9.93
CA GLU A 125 -11.91 -22.94 -9.80
C GLU A 125 -11.37 -21.53 -10.01
N TYR A 126 -10.22 -21.24 -9.41
CA TYR A 126 -9.56 -19.95 -9.55
C TYR A 126 -9.16 -19.66 -10.99
N MET A 127 -8.50 -20.61 -11.66
CA MET A 127 -8.07 -20.43 -13.05
C MET A 127 -9.26 -20.38 -14.02
N THR A 128 -10.33 -21.12 -13.74
CA THR A 128 -11.59 -21.05 -14.51
C THR A 128 -12.21 -19.65 -14.42
N ALA A 129 -12.33 -19.10 -13.22
CA ALA A 129 -12.85 -17.75 -13.02
C ALA A 129 -11.94 -16.68 -13.67
N LEU A 130 -10.63 -16.85 -13.57
CA LEU A 130 -9.66 -15.96 -14.17
C LEU A 130 -9.73 -15.96 -15.71
N LEU A 131 -9.76 -17.13 -16.33
CA LEU A 131 -9.92 -17.29 -17.77
C LEU A 131 -11.25 -16.70 -18.24
N SER A 132 -12.35 -16.97 -17.53
CA SER A 132 -13.68 -16.40 -17.85
C SER A 132 -13.68 -14.88 -17.85
N SER A 133 -12.91 -14.25 -16.95
CA SER A 133 -12.82 -12.79 -16.85
C SER A 133 -12.06 -12.12 -18.00
N VAL A 134 -11.31 -12.88 -18.78
CA VAL A 134 -10.42 -12.35 -19.83
C VAL A 134 -10.71 -12.90 -21.24
N LEU A 135 -11.84 -13.54 -21.46
CA LEU A 135 -12.19 -14.17 -22.76
C LEU A 135 -12.04 -13.23 -23.96
N ASN A 136 -12.29 -11.94 -23.78
CA ASN A 136 -12.17 -10.94 -24.84
C ASN A 136 -10.73 -10.41 -25.02
N ASN A 137 -9.75 -10.95 -24.30
CA ASN A 137 -8.35 -10.54 -24.40
C ASN A 137 -7.48 -11.76 -24.75
N THR A 138 -7.16 -11.89 -26.04
CA THR A 138 -6.42 -13.03 -26.57
C THR A 138 -5.07 -13.24 -25.87
N ASP A 139 -4.30 -12.18 -25.64
CA ASP A 139 -2.97 -12.28 -25.02
C ASP A 139 -3.07 -12.83 -23.59
N LYS A 140 -4.02 -12.31 -22.79
CA LYS A 140 -4.25 -12.79 -21.43
C LYS A 140 -4.80 -14.21 -21.41
N THR A 141 -5.67 -14.54 -22.33
CA THR A 141 -6.21 -15.90 -22.47
C THR A 141 -5.08 -16.90 -22.76
N MET A 142 -4.18 -16.59 -23.69
CA MET A 142 -3.02 -17.42 -23.98
C MET A 142 -2.10 -17.56 -22.76
N LEU A 143 -1.80 -16.45 -22.09
CA LEU A 143 -0.94 -16.45 -20.89
C LEU A 143 -1.51 -17.34 -19.79
N TYR A 144 -2.80 -17.20 -19.48
CA TYR A 144 -3.43 -17.99 -18.42
C TYR A 144 -3.67 -19.44 -18.80
N THR A 145 -3.91 -19.71 -20.08
CA THR A 145 -3.95 -21.08 -20.61
C THR A 145 -2.59 -21.78 -20.40
N GLN A 146 -1.49 -21.09 -20.68
CA GLN A 146 -0.17 -21.66 -20.43
C GLN A 146 0.06 -21.88 -18.93
N ALA A 147 -0.34 -20.92 -18.08
CA ALA A 147 -0.25 -21.07 -16.63
C ALA A 147 -1.05 -22.28 -16.10
N CYS A 148 -2.23 -22.58 -16.68
CA CYS A 148 -2.99 -23.78 -16.34
C CYS A 148 -2.20 -25.05 -16.66
N ARG A 149 -1.58 -25.13 -17.83
CA ARG A 149 -0.75 -26.28 -18.23
C ARG A 149 0.43 -26.47 -17.31
N ASP A 150 1.11 -25.38 -16.95
CA ASP A 150 2.24 -25.40 -16.01
C ASP A 150 1.85 -25.87 -14.59
N MET A 151 0.57 -25.67 -14.23
CA MET A 151 -0.02 -26.15 -12.98
C MET A 151 -0.60 -27.56 -13.08
N GLY A 152 -0.53 -28.24 -14.23
CA GLY A 152 -1.09 -29.56 -14.48
C GLY A 152 -2.62 -29.55 -14.58
N ILE A 153 -3.24 -28.39 -14.87
CA ILE A 153 -4.68 -28.27 -15.08
C ILE A 153 -4.96 -28.53 -16.56
N GLU A 154 -5.78 -29.54 -16.84
CA GLU A 154 -6.21 -29.87 -18.17
C GLU A 154 -7.24 -28.83 -18.68
N ILE A 155 -7.03 -28.36 -19.91
CA ILE A 155 -7.98 -27.47 -20.59
C ILE A 155 -8.52 -28.25 -21.78
N LEU A 156 -9.82 -28.57 -21.73
CA LEU A 156 -10.52 -29.25 -22.79
C LEU A 156 -10.84 -28.28 -23.94
N PRO A 157 -10.83 -28.77 -25.21
CA PRO A 157 -11.27 -27.97 -26.33
C PRO A 157 -12.76 -27.63 -26.19
N PRO A 158 -13.24 -26.55 -26.81
CA PRO A 158 -14.67 -26.20 -26.83
C PRO A 158 -15.54 -27.36 -27.34
N SER A 159 -16.60 -27.69 -26.63
CA SER A 159 -17.56 -28.69 -27.03
C SER A 159 -18.84 -28.05 -27.60
N ILE A 160 -19.27 -28.46 -28.80
CA ILE A 160 -20.45 -27.90 -29.46
C ILE A 160 -21.75 -28.09 -28.65
N PRO A 161 -22.00 -29.21 -27.93
CA PRO A 161 -23.20 -29.35 -27.12
C PRO A 161 -23.25 -28.45 -25.87
N VAL A 162 -22.13 -27.86 -25.45
CA VAL A 162 -22.00 -27.06 -24.25
C VAL A 162 -21.54 -25.64 -24.59
N SER A 163 -21.75 -25.17 -25.81
CA SER A 163 -21.36 -23.81 -26.22
C SER A 163 -22.27 -22.70 -25.65
N TYR A 164 -22.69 -22.84 -24.41
CA TYR A 164 -23.13 -21.70 -23.61
C TYR A 164 -21.93 -21.11 -22.92
N THR A 165 -21.80 -19.84 -22.96
CA THR A 165 -20.88 -18.86 -22.42
C THR A 165 -20.34 -19.10 -21.00
N HIS A 166 -20.34 -20.30 -20.47
CA HIS A 166 -19.83 -20.66 -19.15
C HIS A 166 -18.80 -21.78 -19.27
N LEU A 167 -17.60 -21.51 -18.78
CA LEU A 167 -16.65 -22.58 -18.45
C LEU A 167 -17.28 -23.41 -17.31
N THR A 168 -17.78 -24.60 -17.65
CA THR A 168 -18.25 -25.54 -16.63
C THR A 168 -17.04 -26.26 -16.05
N LEU A 169 -16.95 -26.28 -14.70
CA LEU A 169 -15.99 -27.11 -14.01
C LEU A 169 -16.22 -28.58 -14.34
N PRO A 170 -15.19 -29.39 -14.62
CA PRO A 170 -15.34 -30.82 -14.66
C PRO A 170 -15.76 -31.28 -13.23
N THR A 171 -16.99 -31.75 -13.11
CA THR A 171 -17.41 -32.49 -11.91
C THR A 171 -16.63 -33.81 -11.93
N THR A 172 -15.66 -33.95 -11.01
CA THR A 172 -15.05 -35.25 -10.77
C THR A 172 -16.14 -36.23 -10.36
N PRO A 173 -16.30 -37.39 -11.08
CA PRO A 173 -17.11 -38.46 -10.54
C PRO A 173 -16.46 -38.96 -9.25
N SER A 174 -17.25 -39.09 -8.22
CA SER A 174 -16.96 -39.77 -6.95
C SER A 174 -16.51 -41.20 -7.13
#